data_7b3ea9afe967383b4dd1f9cc48a0bf2b
#
_entry.id   7b3ea9afe967383b4dd1f9cc48a0bf2b
#
_cell.length_a   1.000
_cell.length_b   1.000
_cell.length_c   1.000
_cell.angle_alpha   90.00
_cell.angle_beta   90.00
_cell.angle_gamma   90.00
#
_symmetry.space_group_name_H-M   'P 1'
#
loop_
_entity.id
_entity.type
_entity.pdbx_description
1 polymer ?
#
loop_
_entity_poly.entity_id
_entity_poly.type
_entity_poly.pdbx_seq_one_letter_code
_entity_poly.pdbx_strand_id
1 'polypeptide(L)'
;MKSPIPSLNARTAALRFLANENAMKLKQLFVALSAALCILSSGVANAGETIKDTGAMACVNDKWDVKEPEKGHKLVDAAMRCVLIPDDPAEPTITQDCTGNYEYMPDESWKGTGTCTDNYPDGKINLSWEEGSHLTEYTYTKTGGTGKYQGVKGGGTYMYQSLSDTLSGGRYKGTIQLP
;
A
#
# COMPACT_ATOMS: atom_id res chain seq x y z
N MET A 1 -86.14 28.88 17.39
CA MET A 1 -84.80 28.71 18.09
C MET A 1 -83.70 28.75 17.04
N LYS A 2 -82.88 29.79 16.99
CA LYS A 2 -81.75 29.95 16.06
C LYS A 2 -80.48 29.46 16.75
N SER A 3 -79.81 28.45 16.20
CA SER A 3 -78.50 28.00 16.67
C SER A 3 -77.43 29.06 16.38
N PRO A 4 -76.50 29.31 17.31
CA PRO A 4 -75.47 30.30 17.08
C PRO A 4 -74.42 29.76 16.09
N ILE A 5 -74.09 30.57 15.11
CA ILE A 5 -73.01 30.31 14.14
C ILE A 5 -71.69 30.56 14.85
N PRO A 6 -70.73 29.61 14.86
CA PRO A 6 -69.44 29.83 15.53
C PRO A 6 -68.68 30.93 14.78
N SER A 7 -68.01 31.79 15.58
CA SER A 7 -67.31 32.97 15.07
C SER A 7 -66.12 32.58 14.15
N LEU A 8 -65.88 33.41 13.18
CA LEU A 8 -64.83 33.25 12.14
C LEU A 8 -63.41 33.04 12.76
N ASN A 9 -63.21 33.59 13.96
CA ASN A 9 -61.94 33.49 14.71
C ASN A 9 -61.61 32.07 15.20
N ALA A 10 -62.61 31.25 15.54
CA ALA A 10 -62.39 29.88 15.99
C ALA A 10 -61.90 28.94 14.89
N ARG A 11 -62.39 29.17 13.65
CA ARG A 11 -61.96 28.40 12.47
C ARG A 11 -60.51 28.70 12.04
N THR A 12 -60.10 29.98 12.15
CA THR A 12 -58.70 30.38 11.82
C THR A 12 -57.69 29.86 12.83
N ALA A 13 -58.02 29.77 14.12
CA ALA A 13 -57.15 29.18 15.13
C ALA A 13 -56.97 27.68 14.96
N ALA A 14 -58.04 26.93 14.64
CA ALA A 14 -57.95 25.49 14.42
C ALA A 14 -57.11 25.15 13.16
N LEU A 15 -57.23 25.92 12.07
CA LEU A 15 -56.42 25.73 10.87
C LEU A 15 -54.92 26.01 11.10
N ARG A 16 -54.57 27.00 11.94
CA ARG A 16 -53.17 27.30 12.30
C ARG A 16 -52.55 26.20 13.17
N PHE A 17 -53.34 25.59 14.07
CA PHE A 17 -52.88 24.51 14.93
C PHE A 17 -52.57 23.25 14.14
N LEU A 18 -53.42 22.83 13.22
CA LEU A 18 -53.23 21.67 12.35
C LEU A 18 -52.06 21.85 11.39
N ALA A 19 -51.84 23.07 10.86
CA ALA A 19 -50.72 23.38 10.00
C ALA A 19 -49.36 23.28 10.75
N ASN A 20 -49.33 23.66 12.03
CA ASN A 20 -48.12 23.62 12.83
C ASN A 20 -47.74 22.18 13.25
N GLU A 21 -48.73 21.31 13.55
CA GLU A 21 -48.49 19.90 13.84
C GLU A 21 -47.92 19.15 12.63
N ASN A 22 -48.44 19.40 11.44
CA ASN A 22 -47.97 18.79 10.21
C ASN A 22 -46.53 19.25 9.83
N ALA A 23 -46.21 20.53 10.09
CA ALA A 23 -44.88 21.07 9.89
C ALA A 23 -43.84 20.47 10.83
N MET A 24 -44.21 20.20 12.12
CA MET A 24 -43.36 19.51 13.06
C MET A 24 -43.11 18.05 12.71
N LYS A 25 -44.12 17.30 12.29
CA LYS A 25 -43.99 15.90 11.83
C LYS A 25 -43.15 15.81 10.56
N LEU A 26 -43.27 16.75 9.65
CA LEU A 26 -42.47 16.80 8.44
C LEU A 26 -40.99 17.08 8.74
N LYS A 27 -40.67 17.99 9.67
CA LYS A 27 -39.28 18.25 10.12
C LYS A 27 -38.65 17.03 10.80
N GLN A 28 -39.41 16.31 11.65
CA GLN A 28 -38.92 15.09 12.29
C GLN A 28 -38.65 13.97 11.28
N LEU A 29 -39.46 13.86 10.22
CA LEU A 29 -39.26 12.87 9.15
C LEU A 29 -37.99 13.17 8.34
N PHE A 30 -37.70 14.45 8.04
CA PHE A 30 -36.48 14.86 7.35
C PHE A 30 -35.21 14.63 8.17
N VAL A 31 -35.24 14.85 9.47
CA VAL A 31 -34.10 14.59 10.36
C VAL A 31 -33.82 13.09 10.47
N ALA A 32 -34.85 12.26 10.56
CA ALA A 32 -34.71 10.81 10.60
C ALA A 32 -34.15 10.24 9.28
N LEU A 33 -34.59 10.77 8.13
CA LEU A 33 -34.13 10.34 6.82
C LEU A 33 -32.66 10.74 6.56
N SER A 34 -32.24 11.94 7.04
CA SER A 34 -30.85 12.40 6.93
C SER A 34 -29.88 11.55 7.76
N ALA A 35 -30.31 11.13 8.97
CA ALA A 35 -29.50 10.25 9.83
C ALA A 35 -29.33 8.83 9.21
N ALA A 36 -30.37 8.30 8.57
CA ALA A 36 -30.30 6.99 7.90
C ALA A 36 -29.39 7.01 6.65
N LEU A 37 -29.30 8.13 5.94
CA LEU A 37 -28.40 8.25 4.77
C LEU A 37 -26.91 8.31 5.16
N CYS A 38 -26.59 8.86 6.34
CA CYS A 38 -25.20 8.90 6.84
C CYS A 38 -24.68 7.53 7.29
N ILE A 39 -25.52 6.55 7.59
CA ILE A 39 -25.10 5.22 8.06
C ILE A 39 -24.80 4.29 6.85
N LEU A 40 -25.33 4.57 5.67
CA LEU A 40 -25.10 3.78 4.46
C LEU A 40 -23.80 4.15 3.73
N SER A 41 -23.10 5.22 4.16
CA SER A 41 -21.74 5.54 3.69
C SER A 41 -20.65 4.83 4.51
N SER A 42 -21.00 3.86 5.36
CA SER A 42 -20.02 2.96 5.99
C SER A 42 -19.34 2.15 4.90
N GLY A 43 -18.18 2.68 4.49
CA GLY A 43 -17.15 2.08 3.68
C GLY A 43 -17.47 0.71 3.07
N VAL A 44 -17.80 0.71 1.79
CA VAL A 44 -17.25 -0.35 0.95
C VAL A 44 -15.73 -0.15 1.10
N ALA A 45 -15.10 -0.91 1.99
CA ALA A 45 -13.66 -1.10 1.92
C ALA A 45 -13.45 -1.66 0.50
N ASN A 46 -13.04 -0.82 -0.43
CA ASN A 46 -12.54 -1.28 -1.70
C ASN A 46 -11.46 -2.28 -1.34
N ALA A 47 -11.71 -3.56 -1.58
CA ALA A 47 -10.65 -4.55 -1.56
C ALA A 47 -9.62 -4.02 -2.53
N GLY A 48 -8.47 -3.56 -2.01
CA GLY A 48 -7.48 -2.87 -2.80
C GLY A 48 -7.06 -3.72 -3.97
N GLU A 49 -6.75 -3.08 -5.08
CA GLU A 49 -6.31 -3.76 -6.29
C GLU A 49 -5.05 -4.58 -6.00
N THR A 50 -5.05 -5.85 -6.37
CA THR A 50 -3.87 -6.72 -6.30
C THR A 50 -3.29 -6.88 -7.70
N ILE A 51 -2.09 -6.36 -7.89
CA ILE A 51 -1.33 -6.41 -9.13
C ILE A 51 -0.28 -7.52 -9.01
N LYS A 52 -0.14 -8.32 -10.06
CA LYS A 52 0.94 -9.30 -10.17
C LYS A 52 2.25 -8.56 -10.43
N ASP A 53 3.25 -8.81 -9.60
CA ASP A 53 4.56 -8.13 -9.62
C ASP A 53 5.62 -9.16 -10.02
N THR A 54 5.86 -9.32 -11.32
CA THR A 54 6.81 -10.30 -11.87
C THR A 54 7.64 -9.68 -12.99
N GLY A 55 8.92 -10.08 -13.06
CA GLY A 55 9.79 -9.54 -14.09
C GLY A 55 11.24 -10.03 -13.97
N ALA A 56 12.08 -9.43 -14.80
CA ALA A 56 13.53 -9.56 -14.77
C ALA A 56 14.15 -8.37 -14.04
N MET A 57 15.33 -8.58 -13.48
CA MET A 57 16.14 -7.51 -12.87
C MET A 57 17.60 -7.62 -13.31
N ALA A 58 18.25 -6.46 -13.39
CA ALA A 58 19.69 -6.34 -13.55
C ALA A 58 20.20 -5.28 -12.57
N CYS A 59 21.20 -5.63 -11.78
CA CYS A 59 21.72 -4.80 -10.69
C CYS A 59 23.22 -4.58 -10.80
N VAL A 60 23.65 -3.37 -10.46
CA VAL A 60 25.06 -2.99 -10.37
C VAL A 60 25.37 -2.63 -8.91
N ASN A 61 26.45 -3.18 -8.39
CA ASN A 61 26.97 -2.81 -7.06
C ASN A 61 27.71 -1.48 -7.18
N ASP A 62 27.18 -0.43 -6.51
CA ASP A 62 27.82 0.87 -6.39
C ASP A 62 28.81 0.91 -5.22
N LYS A 63 28.56 0.06 -4.22
CA LYS A 63 29.34 -0.05 -3.00
C LYS A 63 29.39 -1.49 -2.53
N TRP A 64 30.56 -1.95 -2.12
CA TRP A 64 30.78 -3.25 -1.50
C TRP A 64 31.95 -3.16 -0.52
N ASP A 65 31.70 -2.59 0.66
CA ASP A 65 32.72 -2.34 1.68
C ASP A 65 32.82 -3.55 2.61
N VAL A 66 33.94 -4.24 2.57
CA VAL A 66 34.19 -5.45 3.36
C VAL A 66 35.06 -5.13 4.58
N LYS A 67 34.64 -5.59 5.75
CA LYS A 67 35.41 -5.64 6.98
C LYS A 67 35.57 -7.10 7.43
N GLU A 68 36.74 -7.50 7.82
CA GLU A 68 37.01 -8.86 8.32
C GLU A 68 37.49 -8.75 9.79
N PRO A 69 36.57 -8.71 10.77
CA PRO A 69 36.94 -8.60 12.19
C PRO A 69 37.70 -9.81 12.69
N GLU A 70 37.45 -11.00 12.13
CA GLU A 70 38.14 -12.24 12.45
C GLU A 70 38.31 -13.04 11.13
N LYS A 71 39.31 -13.93 11.10
CA LYS A 71 39.60 -14.72 9.89
C LYS A 71 38.39 -15.51 9.42
N GLY A 72 37.94 -15.21 8.19
CA GLY A 72 36.78 -15.83 7.55
C GLY A 72 35.44 -15.25 7.97
N HIS A 73 35.35 -14.38 8.96
CA HIS A 73 34.13 -13.64 9.30
C HIS A 73 34.16 -12.27 8.62
N LYS A 74 33.24 -12.06 7.64
CA LYS A 74 33.20 -10.83 6.87
C LYS A 74 31.86 -10.12 7.07
N LEU A 75 31.93 -8.82 7.32
CA LEU A 75 30.80 -7.91 7.36
C LEU A 75 30.88 -7.02 6.13
N VAL A 76 29.80 -6.94 5.37
CA VAL A 76 29.75 -6.15 4.14
C VAL A 76 28.65 -5.10 4.25
N ASP A 77 28.99 -3.86 3.94
CA ASP A 77 28.05 -2.76 3.76
C ASP A 77 27.94 -2.51 2.23
N ALA A 78 26.74 -2.75 1.70
CA ALA A 78 26.48 -2.75 0.26
C ALA A 78 25.46 -1.68 -0.13
N ALA A 79 25.67 -1.10 -1.33
CA ALA A 79 24.66 -0.35 -2.05
C ALA A 79 24.64 -0.81 -3.51
N MET A 80 23.42 -0.92 -4.07
CA MET A 80 23.25 -1.36 -5.44
C MET A 80 22.10 -0.61 -6.12
N ARG A 81 22.19 -0.46 -7.42
CA ARG A 81 21.12 0.05 -8.28
C ARG A 81 20.70 -1.02 -9.26
N CYS A 82 19.38 -1.16 -9.38
CA CYS A 82 18.79 -2.12 -10.29
C CYS A 82 17.89 -1.44 -11.32
N VAL A 83 17.70 -2.10 -12.42
CA VAL A 83 16.61 -1.87 -13.37
C VAL A 83 15.68 -3.07 -13.27
N LEU A 84 14.41 -2.82 -13.04
CA LEU A 84 13.35 -3.83 -13.01
C LEU A 84 12.54 -3.73 -14.30
N ILE A 85 12.41 -4.85 -14.99
CA ILE A 85 11.72 -4.98 -16.28
C ILE A 85 10.52 -5.91 -16.03
N PRO A 86 9.29 -5.37 -15.88
CA PRO A 86 8.11 -6.19 -15.68
C PRO A 86 7.82 -7.14 -16.83
N ASP A 87 7.22 -8.30 -16.54
CA ASP A 87 6.74 -9.23 -17.56
C ASP A 87 5.51 -8.68 -18.31
N ASP A 88 4.70 -7.85 -17.65
CA ASP A 88 3.58 -7.14 -18.26
C ASP A 88 4.12 -5.89 -18.99
N PRO A 89 4.00 -5.82 -20.32
CA PRO A 89 4.47 -4.66 -21.09
C PRO A 89 3.66 -3.38 -20.84
N ALA A 90 2.52 -3.45 -20.16
CA ALA A 90 1.74 -2.28 -19.74
C ALA A 90 2.36 -1.60 -18.50
N GLU A 91 3.16 -2.32 -17.72
CA GLU A 91 3.84 -1.77 -16.56
C GLU A 91 5.17 -1.10 -16.96
N PRO A 92 5.54 0.03 -16.32
CA PRO A 92 6.78 0.72 -16.66
C PRO A 92 8.02 -0.05 -16.20
N THR A 93 9.07 -0.02 -16.99
CA THR A 93 10.43 -0.32 -16.52
C THR A 93 10.82 0.75 -15.49
N ILE A 94 11.31 0.33 -14.33
CA ILE A 94 11.64 1.23 -13.21
C ILE A 94 13.07 1.02 -12.73
N THR A 95 13.58 1.98 -11.96
CA THR A 95 14.82 1.85 -11.22
C THR A 95 14.54 1.50 -9.76
N GLN A 96 15.49 0.79 -9.15
CA GLN A 96 15.45 0.44 -7.75
C GLN A 96 16.79 0.76 -7.11
N ASP A 97 16.78 1.47 -5.98
CA ASP A 97 17.95 1.78 -5.18
C ASP A 97 17.92 0.95 -3.90
N CYS A 98 18.95 0.16 -3.67
CA CYS A 98 19.05 -0.74 -2.52
C CYS A 98 20.27 -0.46 -1.67
N THR A 99 20.11 -0.70 -0.35
CA THR A 99 21.21 -0.76 0.62
C THR A 99 21.00 -1.96 1.52
N GLY A 100 22.12 -2.53 2.02
CA GLY A 100 22.02 -3.65 2.93
C GLY A 100 23.34 -4.04 3.53
N ASN A 101 23.26 -5.00 4.44
CA ASN A 101 24.40 -5.55 5.13
C ASN A 101 24.40 -7.06 4.96
N TYR A 102 25.59 -7.60 4.68
CA TYR A 102 25.81 -9.04 4.63
C TYR A 102 26.79 -9.46 5.72
N GLU A 103 26.59 -10.65 6.23
CA GLU A 103 27.48 -11.32 7.16
C GLU A 103 27.85 -12.70 6.62
N TYR A 104 29.12 -12.92 6.36
CA TYR A 104 29.70 -14.19 5.92
C TYR A 104 30.44 -14.82 7.08
N MET A 105 30.14 -16.07 7.37
CA MET A 105 30.71 -16.83 8.49
C MET A 105 31.88 -17.71 8.04
N PRO A 106 32.76 -18.14 8.97
CA PRO A 106 33.89 -19.02 8.64
C PRO A 106 33.50 -20.39 8.07
N ASP A 107 32.28 -20.84 8.28
CA ASP A 107 31.73 -22.10 7.75
C ASP A 107 31.07 -21.92 6.35
N GLU A 108 31.34 -20.80 5.69
CA GLU A 108 30.82 -20.41 4.38
C GLU A 108 29.32 -20.09 4.36
N SER A 109 28.64 -20.19 5.49
CA SER A 109 27.27 -19.69 5.58
C SER A 109 27.25 -18.16 5.52
N TRP A 110 26.14 -17.59 5.03
CA TRP A 110 25.98 -16.15 4.97
C TRP A 110 24.50 -15.76 5.06
N LYS A 111 24.27 -14.55 5.49
CA LYS A 111 22.97 -13.89 5.50
C LYS A 111 23.11 -12.43 5.10
N GLY A 112 22.05 -11.88 4.53
CA GLY A 112 21.95 -10.48 4.16
C GLY A 112 20.57 -9.95 4.41
N THR A 113 20.49 -8.68 4.81
CA THR A 113 19.23 -7.96 4.95
C THR A 113 19.40 -6.52 4.50
N GLY A 114 18.33 -5.92 4.05
CA GLY A 114 18.38 -4.53 3.66
C GLY A 114 17.04 -3.95 3.24
N THR A 115 17.11 -2.80 2.61
CA THR A 115 15.95 -2.08 2.09
C THR A 115 16.18 -1.64 0.66
N CYS A 116 15.11 -1.53 -0.10
CA CYS A 116 15.13 -0.92 -1.42
C CYS A 116 14.00 0.10 -1.56
N THR A 117 14.19 0.99 -2.52
CA THR A 117 13.16 1.92 -3.00
C THR A 117 12.97 1.74 -4.50
N ASP A 118 11.79 1.30 -4.90
CA ASP A 118 11.36 1.25 -6.30
C ASP A 118 10.89 2.64 -6.72
N ASN A 119 11.44 3.17 -7.81
CA ASN A 119 11.14 4.50 -8.30
C ASN A 119 10.20 4.42 -9.51
N TYR A 120 8.91 4.57 -9.27
CA TYR A 120 7.87 4.65 -10.31
C TYR A 120 7.65 6.11 -10.76
N PRO A 121 7.11 6.35 -11.95
CA PRO A 121 6.79 7.70 -12.41
C PRO A 121 5.78 8.45 -11.53
N ASP A 122 4.86 7.73 -10.86
CA ASP A 122 3.74 8.24 -10.07
C ASP A 122 3.87 8.01 -8.56
N GLY A 123 5.06 7.58 -8.09
CA GLY A 123 5.35 7.40 -6.67
C GLY A 123 6.51 6.46 -6.42
N LYS A 124 6.65 6.03 -5.18
CA LYS A 124 7.71 5.12 -4.75
C LYS A 124 7.15 3.97 -3.92
N ILE A 125 7.78 2.80 -4.00
CA ILE A 125 7.53 1.68 -3.08
C ILE A 125 8.80 1.42 -2.29
N ASN A 126 8.68 1.36 -0.96
CA ASN A 126 9.75 0.93 -0.09
C ASN A 126 9.55 -0.54 0.26
N LEU A 127 10.63 -1.29 0.32
CA LEU A 127 10.60 -2.69 0.68
C LEU A 127 11.81 -3.06 1.56
N SER A 128 11.67 -4.12 2.33
CA SER A 128 12.76 -4.83 3.00
C SER A 128 13.02 -6.15 2.29
N TRP A 129 14.25 -6.63 2.34
CA TRP A 129 14.64 -7.90 1.76
C TRP A 129 15.52 -8.73 2.71
N GLU A 130 15.50 -10.04 2.49
CA GLU A 130 16.30 -11.01 3.22
C GLU A 130 16.87 -12.05 2.26
N GLU A 131 18.17 -12.35 2.43
CA GLU A 131 18.94 -13.30 1.66
C GLU A 131 19.76 -14.21 2.60
N GLY A 132 20.17 -15.36 2.11
CA GLY A 132 21.06 -16.23 2.87
C GLY A 132 21.31 -17.58 2.22
N SER A 133 22.42 -18.20 2.58
CA SER A 133 22.82 -19.52 2.07
C SER A 133 21.87 -20.66 2.40
N HIS A 134 20.99 -20.47 3.40
CA HIS A 134 19.96 -21.43 3.81
C HIS A 134 18.65 -21.30 3.01
N LEU A 135 18.52 -20.26 2.17
CA LEU A 135 17.31 -19.98 1.39
C LEU A 135 17.45 -20.51 -0.05
N THR A 136 16.40 -21.09 -0.58
CA THR A 136 16.32 -21.49 -1.99
C THR A 136 15.85 -20.35 -2.90
N GLU A 137 15.07 -19.42 -2.35
CA GLU A 137 14.67 -18.16 -2.95
C GLU A 137 14.77 -17.07 -1.88
N TYR A 138 15.21 -15.90 -2.26
CA TYR A 138 15.27 -14.72 -1.36
C TYR A 138 13.90 -14.07 -1.28
N THR A 139 13.64 -13.34 -0.20
CA THR A 139 12.33 -12.75 0.06
C THR A 139 12.38 -11.23 0.11
N TYR A 140 11.27 -10.60 -0.27
CA TYR A 140 11.06 -9.18 -0.05
C TYR A 140 9.64 -8.89 0.43
N THR A 141 9.50 -7.84 1.22
CA THR A 141 8.21 -7.36 1.75
C THR A 141 8.08 -5.86 1.49
N LYS A 142 6.99 -5.44 0.89
CA LYS A 142 6.69 -4.02 0.69
C LYS A 142 6.28 -3.39 2.01
N THR A 143 7.02 -2.37 2.46
CA THR A 143 6.88 -1.75 3.78
C THR A 143 6.11 -0.43 3.75
N GLY A 144 5.83 0.09 2.56
CA GLY A 144 5.08 1.31 2.35
C GLY A 144 5.47 1.99 1.04
N GLY A 145 4.91 3.17 0.80
CA GLY A 145 5.17 3.92 -0.43
C GLY A 145 4.68 5.36 -0.39
N THR A 146 4.85 6.06 -1.50
CA THR A 146 4.39 7.43 -1.71
C THR A 146 3.58 7.56 -3.00
N GLY A 147 2.88 8.69 -3.19
CA GLY A 147 2.05 8.91 -4.38
C GLY A 147 0.94 7.85 -4.49
N LYS A 148 0.80 7.25 -5.65
CA LYS A 148 -0.15 6.15 -5.93
C LYS A 148 0.01 4.95 -4.98
N TYR A 149 1.21 4.75 -4.44
CA TYR A 149 1.59 3.59 -3.62
C TYR A 149 1.52 3.85 -2.11
N GLN A 150 0.91 4.94 -1.68
CA GLN A 150 0.73 5.22 -0.25
C GLN A 150 -0.12 4.13 0.40
N GLY A 151 0.42 3.46 1.44
CA GLY A 151 -0.27 2.35 2.11
C GLY A 151 -0.16 1.00 1.40
N VAL A 152 0.66 0.90 0.33
CA VAL A 152 0.93 -0.35 -0.39
C VAL A 152 1.37 -1.47 0.56
N LYS A 153 0.93 -2.68 0.25
CA LYS A 153 1.35 -3.93 0.89
C LYS A 153 1.75 -4.95 -0.19
N GLY A 154 2.21 -6.11 0.24
CA GLY A 154 2.60 -7.18 -0.64
C GLY A 154 4.07 -7.57 -0.44
N GLY A 155 4.61 -8.25 -1.43
CA GLY A 155 5.97 -8.78 -1.40
C GLY A 155 6.05 -10.03 -2.25
N GLY A 156 7.17 -10.73 -2.15
CA GLY A 156 7.39 -11.91 -2.97
C GLY A 156 8.77 -12.50 -2.76
N THR A 157 9.24 -13.17 -3.79
CA THR A 157 10.56 -13.80 -3.82
C THR A 157 11.34 -13.38 -5.06
N TYR A 158 12.66 -13.52 -4.98
CA TYR A 158 13.55 -13.28 -6.11
C TYR A 158 14.75 -14.22 -6.06
N MET A 159 15.38 -14.36 -7.20
CA MET A 159 16.68 -15.03 -7.34
C MET A 159 17.52 -14.27 -8.33
N TYR A 160 18.81 -14.26 -8.13
CA TYR A 160 19.77 -13.71 -9.06
C TYR A 160 21.04 -14.56 -9.10
N GLN A 161 21.86 -14.31 -10.11
CA GLN A 161 23.21 -14.82 -10.23
C GLN A 161 24.16 -13.68 -10.52
N SER A 162 25.38 -13.75 -10.02
CA SER A 162 26.45 -12.84 -10.37
C SER A 162 26.88 -13.12 -11.81
N LEU A 163 26.91 -12.08 -12.62
CA LEU A 163 27.37 -12.12 -14.03
C LEU A 163 28.83 -11.63 -14.12
N SER A 164 29.23 -10.77 -13.18
CA SER A 164 30.59 -10.30 -12.95
C SER A 164 30.75 -9.87 -11.50
N ASP A 165 31.92 -9.33 -11.13
CA ASP A 165 32.19 -8.82 -9.77
C ASP A 165 31.22 -7.70 -9.35
N THR A 166 30.67 -6.96 -10.29
CA THR A 166 29.80 -5.79 -10.03
C THR A 166 28.40 -5.92 -10.61
N LEU A 167 28.15 -6.90 -11.48
CA LEU A 167 26.87 -7.05 -12.17
C LEU A 167 26.18 -8.35 -11.76
N SER A 168 24.91 -8.26 -11.44
CA SER A 168 24.03 -9.41 -11.21
C SER A 168 22.76 -9.28 -12.03
N GLY A 169 22.12 -10.42 -12.32
CA GLY A 169 20.86 -10.45 -13.03
C GLY A 169 19.98 -11.60 -12.57
N GLY A 170 18.68 -11.40 -12.60
CA GLY A 170 17.76 -12.38 -12.07
C GLY A 170 16.30 -12.12 -12.39
N ARG A 171 15.45 -12.75 -11.61
CA ARG A 171 14.00 -12.63 -11.74
C ARG A 171 13.35 -12.46 -10.36
N TYR A 172 12.23 -11.74 -10.35
CA TYR A 172 11.39 -11.56 -9.18
C TYR A 172 9.95 -11.97 -9.47
N LYS A 173 9.22 -12.38 -8.43
CA LYS A 173 7.79 -12.70 -8.47
C LYS A 173 7.12 -12.34 -7.16
N GLY A 174 5.94 -11.73 -7.23
CA GLY A 174 5.19 -11.34 -6.04
C GLY A 174 3.90 -10.61 -6.38
N THR A 175 3.49 -9.74 -5.47
CA THR A 175 2.28 -8.94 -5.60
C THR A 175 2.47 -7.52 -5.07
N ILE A 176 1.73 -6.59 -5.67
CA ILE A 176 1.48 -5.24 -5.17
C ILE A 176 0.00 -5.16 -4.79
N GLN A 177 -0.29 -4.84 -3.55
CA GLN A 177 -1.65 -4.61 -3.05
C GLN A 177 -1.82 -3.12 -2.78
N LEU A 178 -2.58 -2.45 -3.62
CA LEU A 178 -2.93 -1.04 -3.43
C LEU A 178 -4.06 -0.93 -2.39
N PRO A 179 -4.10 0.14 -1.59
CA PRO A 179 -5.13 0.36 -0.56
C PRO A 179 -6.53 0.56 -1.14
#